data_37796bd4793761fad67a112289ef3ebe
#
_entry.id   37796bd4793761fad67a112289ef3ebe
#
_cell.length_a   1.000
_cell.length_b   1.000
_cell.length_c   1.000
_cell.angle_alpha   90.00
_cell.angle_beta   90.00
_cell.angle_gamma   90.00
#
_symmetry.space_group_name_H-M   'P 1'
#
loop_
_entity.id
_entity.type
_entity.pdbx_description
1 polymer ?
#
loop_
_entity_poly.entity_id
_entity_poly.type
_entity_poly.pdbx_seq_one_letter_code
_entity_poly.pdbx_strand_id
1 'polypeptide(L)'
;IIRIENTKKSQILTNNLNFYFNEKLFYSMNEDISKSAVINELAERMINLGYVEENFKEEIWKRETASSTAFMNIAIPHPMKMSAYKTSIGVVISHKGIDWGNQHFVNVVFMIAFNKIDNKHFHALYESLVLLFNEPIVISEIKKCKNFNDFKDIVIKNYLKFNER
;
A
#
# COMPACT_ATOMS: atom_id res chain seq x y z
N ILE A 1 5.04 -10.22 -30.48
CA ILE A 1 5.18 -11.10 -29.28
C ILE A 1 5.37 -10.28 -28.03
N ILE A 2 6.35 -9.40 -27.93
CA ILE A 2 6.62 -8.52 -26.75
C ILE A 2 5.39 -7.69 -26.38
N ARG A 3 4.66 -7.13 -27.36
CA ARG A 3 3.47 -6.33 -27.11
C ARG A 3 2.32 -7.14 -26.51
N ILE A 4 2.17 -8.40 -26.90
CA ILE A 4 1.14 -9.32 -26.37
C ILE A 4 1.49 -9.74 -24.94
N GLU A 5 2.76 -10.02 -24.66
CA GLU A 5 3.23 -10.36 -23.31
C GLU A 5 3.06 -9.19 -22.32
N ASN A 6 3.39 -7.97 -22.75
CA ASN A 6 3.18 -6.76 -21.94
C ASN A 6 1.70 -6.51 -21.68
N THR A 7 0.82 -6.78 -22.64
CA THR A 7 -0.63 -6.67 -22.45
C THR A 7 -1.14 -7.69 -21.43
N LYS A 8 -0.66 -8.93 -21.47
CA LYS A 8 -0.99 -9.96 -20.47
C LYS A 8 -0.50 -9.58 -19.07
N LYS A 9 0.77 -9.16 -18.95
CA LYS A 9 1.35 -8.72 -17.67
C LYS A 9 0.59 -7.56 -17.08
N SER A 10 0.26 -6.57 -17.90
CA SER A 10 -0.54 -5.41 -17.51
C SER A 10 -1.93 -5.82 -17.00
N GLN A 11 -2.59 -6.76 -17.67
CA GLN A 11 -3.91 -7.24 -17.27
C GLN A 11 -3.87 -8.02 -15.94
N ILE A 12 -2.88 -8.87 -15.74
CA ILE A 12 -2.68 -9.60 -14.48
C ILE A 12 -2.44 -8.62 -13.34
N LEU A 13 -1.56 -7.63 -13.53
CA LEU A 13 -1.29 -6.62 -12.52
C LEU A 13 -2.54 -5.79 -12.20
N THR A 14 -3.29 -5.36 -13.21
CA THR A 14 -4.55 -4.62 -13.03
C THR A 14 -5.56 -5.43 -12.22
N ASN A 15 -5.71 -6.72 -12.52
CA ASN A 15 -6.60 -7.60 -11.77
C ASN A 15 -6.17 -7.72 -10.31
N ASN A 16 -4.88 -7.87 -10.04
CA ASN A 16 -4.35 -7.94 -8.68
C ASN A 16 -4.53 -6.62 -7.92
N LEU A 17 -4.30 -5.48 -8.58
CA LEU A 17 -4.54 -4.16 -7.98
C LEU A 17 -6.01 -3.99 -7.62
N ASN A 18 -6.93 -4.36 -8.51
CA ASN A 18 -8.37 -4.25 -8.25
C ASN A 18 -8.85 -5.23 -7.16
N PHE A 19 -8.17 -6.37 -7.00
CA PHE A 19 -8.53 -7.35 -5.97
C PHE A 19 -8.09 -6.91 -4.57
N TYR A 20 -6.85 -6.44 -4.41
CA TYR A 20 -6.27 -6.12 -3.09
C TYR A 20 -6.47 -4.67 -2.66
N PHE A 21 -6.66 -3.74 -3.59
CA PHE A 21 -6.84 -2.31 -3.30
C PHE A 21 -8.29 -1.89 -3.47
N ASN A 22 -8.67 -0.84 -2.75
CA ASN A 22 -10.00 -0.24 -2.83
C ASN A 22 -9.86 1.29 -2.79
N GLU A 23 -10.55 2.00 -3.68
CA GLU A 23 -10.54 3.46 -3.70
C GLU A 23 -11.01 4.09 -2.37
N LYS A 24 -11.89 3.41 -1.63
CA LYS A 24 -12.33 3.83 -0.29
C LYS A 24 -11.24 3.76 0.77
N LEU A 25 -10.15 3.07 0.50
CA LEU A 25 -8.96 2.93 1.35
C LEU A 25 -7.75 3.65 0.75
N PHE A 26 -7.98 4.62 -0.13
CA PHE A 26 -6.94 5.39 -0.79
C PHE A 26 -7.04 6.87 -0.43
N TYR A 27 -5.93 7.47 -0.05
CA TYR A 27 -5.81 8.89 0.29
C TYR A 27 -4.53 9.48 -0.31
N SER A 28 -4.66 10.65 -0.93
CA SER A 28 -3.54 11.49 -1.34
C SER A 28 -3.69 12.85 -0.64
N MET A 29 -2.67 13.27 0.09
CA MET A 29 -2.72 14.41 1.01
C MET A 29 -1.60 15.40 0.77
N ASN A 30 -1.94 16.69 0.77
CA ASN A 30 -0.99 17.81 0.81
C ASN A 30 -0.78 18.36 2.22
N GLU A 31 -1.65 18.01 3.14
CA GLU A 31 -1.68 18.48 4.52
C GLU A 31 -0.75 17.64 5.41
N ASP A 32 -0.38 18.21 6.54
CA ASP A 32 0.37 17.47 7.55
C ASP A 32 -0.53 16.42 8.22
N ILE A 33 -0.06 15.21 8.30
CA ILE A 33 -0.75 14.11 8.97
C ILE A 33 0.22 13.33 9.83
N SER A 34 -0.22 12.89 11.00
CA SER A 34 0.60 12.08 11.90
C SER A 34 0.50 10.59 11.59
N LYS A 35 1.53 9.84 11.95
CA LYS A 35 1.53 8.37 11.94
C LYS A 35 0.28 7.81 12.63
N SER A 36 -0.04 8.35 13.81
CA SER A 36 -1.20 7.93 14.60
C SER A 36 -2.52 8.13 13.85
N ALA A 37 -2.70 9.29 13.23
CA ALA A 37 -3.91 9.56 12.44
C ALA A 37 -4.04 8.61 11.25
N VAL A 38 -2.95 8.36 10.53
CA VAL A 38 -2.94 7.42 9.39
C VAL A 38 -3.33 6.01 9.82
N ILE A 39 -2.68 5.49 10.86
CA ILE A 39 -2.95 4.13 11.33
C ILE A 39 -4.39 4.00 11.81
N ASN A 40 -4.85 4.93 12.63
CA ASN A 40 -6.19 4.86 13.20
C ASN A 40 -7.27 4.98 12.12
N GLU A 41 -7.13 5.90 11.20
CA GLU A 41 -8.13 6.11 10.14
C GLU A 41 -8.21 4.94 9.17
N LEU A 42 -7.08 4.43 8.67
CA LEU A 42 -7.08 3.27 7.78
C LEU A 42 -7.65 2.03 8.47
N ALA A 43 -7.25 1.77 9.71
CA ALA A 43 -7.77 0.63 10.47
C ALA A 43 -9.28 0.72 10.69
N GLU A 44 -9.79 1.87 11.09
CA GLU A 44 -11.23 2.08 11.26
C GLU A 44 -12.02 1.88 9.97
N ARG A 45 -11.49 2.36 8.85
CA ARG A 45 -12.15 2.15 7.55
C ARG A 45 -12.17 0.68 7.14
N MET A 46 -11.10 -0.07 7.37
CA MET A 46 -11.09 -1.51 7.11
C MET A 46 -12.10 -2.26 7.98
N ILE A 47 -12.24 -1.85 9.24
CA ILE A 47 -13.27 -2.39 10.16
C ILE A 47 -14.67 -2.08 9.62
N ASN A 48 -14.92 -0.83 9.26
CA ASN A 48 -16.23 -0.39 8.78
C ASN A 48 -16.63 -1.03 7.44
N LEU A 49 -15.66 -1.39 6.60
CA LEU A 49 -15.89 -2.14 5.37
C LEU A 49 -16.13 -3.63 5.61
N GLY A 50 -15.96 -4.11 6.84
CA GLY A 50 -16.10 -5.52 7.17
C GLY A 50 -14.96 -6.41 6.66
N TYR A 51 -13.78 -5.83 6.43
CA TYR A 51 -12.63 -6.57 5.92
C TYR A 51 -11.79 -7.21 7.02
N VAL A 52 -11.90 -6.69 8.25
CA VAL A 52 -11.10 -7.10 9.40
C VAL A 52 -11.95 -7.14 10.67
N GLU A 53 -11.44 -7.80 11.70
CA GLU A 53 -12.03 -7.86 13.03
C GLU A 53 -11.95 -6.52 13.76
N GLU A 54 -12.77 -6.32 14.78
CA GLU A 54 -12.81 -5.07 15.57
C GLU A 54 -11.49 -4.73 16.27
N ASN A 55 -10.72 -5.73 16.64
CA ASN A 55 -9.41 -5.56 17.30
C ASN A 55 -8.25 -5.31 16.33
N PHE A 56 -8.52 -5.14 15.05
CA PHE A 56 -7.48 -4.95 14.02
C PHE A 56 -6.56 -3.77 14.32
N LYS A 57 -7.12 -2.65 14.78
CA LYS A 57 -6.35 -1.46 15.14
C LYS A 57 -5.32 -1.73 16.25
N GLU A 58 -5.73 -2.43 17.30
CA GLU A 58 -4.86 -2.82 18.40
C GLU A 58 -3.74 -3.75 17.94
N GLU A 59 -4.05 -4.70 17.05
CA GLU A 59 -3.07 -5.63 16.49
C GLU A 59 -2.03 -4.89 15.61
N ILE A 60 -2.44 -3.90 14.83
CA ILE A 60 -1.52 -3.04 14.07
C ILE A 60 -0.58 -2.30 15.02
N TRP A 61 -1.11 -1.64 16.05
CA TRP A 61 -0.29 -0.89 17.01
C TRP A 61 0.66 -1.78 17.79
N LYS A 62 0.21 -2.95 18.19
CA LYS A 62 1.05 -3.95 18.87
C LYS A 62 2.27 -4.34 18.01
N ARG A 63 2.05 -4.59 16.72
CA ARG A 63 3.14 -4.90 15.78
C ARG A 63 4.06 -3.70 15.55
N GLU A 64 3.50 -2.53 15.31
CA GLU A 64 4.25 -1.32 15.01
C GLU A 64 5.08 -0.84 16.20
N THR A 65 4.57 -0.96 17.41
CA THR A 65 5.28 -0.62 18.66
C THR A 65 6.45 -1.55 18.92
N ALA A 66 6.34 -2.83 18.56
CA ALA A 66 7.42 -3.79 18.71
C ALA A 66 8.63 -3.47 17.83
N SER A 67 8.39 -3.02 16.60
CA SER A 67 9.41 -2.58 15.66
C SER A 67 8.77 -1.78 14.54
N SER A 68 9.37 -0.65 14.18
CA SER A 68 8.90 0.19 13.08
C SER A 68 8.82 -0.60 11.76
N THR A 69 7.74 -0.38 11.03
CA THR A 69 7.56 -0.94 9.68
C THR A 69 8.02 0.01 8.57
N ALA A 70 8.67 1.12 8.92
CA ALA A 70 9.22 2.06 7.93
C ALA A 70 10.48 1.50 7.28
N PHE A 71 10.53 1.60 5.97
CA PHE A 71 11.68 1.22 5.15
C PHE A 71 11.84 2.24 4.01
N MET A 72 12.93 2.98 4.02
CA MET A 72 13.18 4.05 3.05
C MET A 72 11.99 5.04 2.95
N ASN A 73 11.32 5.15 1.81
CA ASN A 73 10.22 6.09 1.59
C ASN A 73 8.82 5.52 1.93
N ILE A 74 8.74 4.29 2.38
CA ILE A 74 7.47 3.60 2.66
C ILE A 74 7.37 3.13 4.10
N ALA A 75 6.14 3.00 4.59
CA ALA A 75 5.82 2.27 5.81
C ALA A 75 4.73 1.23 5.52
N ILE A 76 4.81 0.09 6.18
CA ILE A 76 3.93 -1.05 5.90
C ILE A 76 3.33 -1.58 7.21
N PRO A 77 2.46 -0.80 7.87
CA PRO A 77 1.80 -1.29 9.08
C PRO A 77 0.91 -2.50 8.77
N HIS A 78 1.07 -3.55 9.55
CA HIS A 78 0.35 -4.81 9.39
C HIS A 78 0.24 -5.55 10.72
N PRO A 79 -0.77 -6.42 10.92
CA PRO A 79 -0.85 -7.26 12.10
C PRO A 79 0.09 -8.45 11.99
N MET A 80 0.39 -9.09 13.13
CA MET A 80 1.15 -10.34 13.14
C MET A 80 0.31 -11.55 12.72
N LYS A 81 -1.02 -11.44 12.84
CA LYS A 81 -1.97 -12.52 12.53
C LYS A 81 -2.59 -12.33 11.15
N MET A 82 -2.84 -13.44 10.46
CA MET A 82 -3.54 -13.47 9.17
C MET A 82 -5.03 -13.76 9.38
N SER A 83 -5.70 -12.96 10.21
CA SER A 83 -7.09 -13.17 10.63
C SER A 83 -8.10 -12.27 9.93
N ALA A 84 -7.68 -11.51 8.94
CA ALA A 84 -8.60 -10.68 8.16
C ALA A 84 -9.64 -11.54 7.42
N TYR A 85 -10.82 -10.98 7.23
CA TYR A 85 -11.87 -11.61 6.40
C TYR A 85 -11.56 -11.53 4.92
N LYS A 86 -10.80 -10.51 4.52
CA LYS A 86 -10.32 -10.29 3.16
C LYS A 86 -8.93 -9.70 3.19
N THR A 87 -8.00 -10.19 2.35
CA THR A 87 -6.72 -9.51 2.13
C THR A 87 -6.97 -8.18 1.43
N SER A 88 -6.52 -7.10 2.04
CA SER A 88 -6.70 -5.75 1.52
C SER A 88 -5.53 -4.84 1.88
N ILE A 89 -5.31 -3.83 1.05
CA ILE A 89 -4.24 -2.84 1.22
C ILE A 89 -4.86 -1.44 1.22
N GLY A 90 -4.68 -0.74 2.33
CA GLY A 90 -4.98 0.69 2.40
C GLY A 90 -3.74 1.52 2.04
N VAL A 91 -3.94 2.63 1.35
CA VAL A 91 -2.86 3.48 0.85
C VAL A 91 -3.05 4.91 1.30
N VAL A 92 -1.99 5.48 1.89
CA VAL A 92 -1.89 6.93 2.09
C VAL A 92 -0.63 7.44 1.37
N ILE A 93 -0.82 8.46 0.56
CA ILE A 93 0.27 9.20 -0.07
C ILE A 93 0.33 10.57 0.60
N SER A 94 1.49 10.91 1.15
CA SER A 94 1.77 12.22 1.72
C SER A 94 2.78 12.97 0.86
N HIS A 95 2.39 14.13 0.37
CA HIS A 95 3.27 15.00 -0.41
C HIS A 95 4.41 15.59 0.42
N LYS A 96 4.13 15.87 1.69
CA LYS A 96 5.10 16.45 2.63
C LYS A 96 5.97 15.42 3.36
N GLY A 97 5.53 14.17 3.38
CA GLY A 97 6.10 13.12 4.21
C GLY A 97 5.46 13.02 5.60
N ILE A 98 5.46 11.83 6.15
CA ILE A 98 4.94 11.51 7.47
C ILE A 98 6.11 11.09 8.35
N ASP A 99 6.31 11.74 9.48
CA ASP A 99 7.27 11.27 10.48
C ASP A 99 6.78 9.94 11.07
N TRP A 100 7.44 8.86 10.68
CA TRP A 100 7.08 7.51 11.12
C TRP A 100 7.75 7.12 12.44
N GLY A 101 8.57 8.00 12.98
CA GLY A 101 9.32 7.85 14.21
C GLY A 101 10.83 8.01 13.99
N ASN A 102 11.51 8.53 15.00
CA ASN A 102 12.97 8.78 14.95
C ASN A 102 13.42 9.61 13.75
N GLN A 103 12.61 10.59 13.33
CA GLN A 103 12.87 11.43 12.16
C GLN A 103 12.96 10.65 10.83
N HIS A 104 12.37 9.45 10.76
CA HIS A 104 12.26 8.69 9.53
C HIS A 104 10.97 9.10 8.80
N PHE A 105 11.10 9.89 7.74
CA PHE A 105 9.96 10.37 6.95
C PHE A 105 9.64 9.41 5.80
N VAL A 106 8.36 9.09 5.67
CA VAL A 106 7.84 8.25 4.58
C VAL A 106 6.81 9.03 3.76
N ASN A 107 6.77 8.77 2.45
CA ASN A 107 5.80 9.39 1.55
C ASN A 107 4.60 8.49 1.24
N VAL A 108 4.75 7.18 1.40
CA VAL A 108 3.70 6.22 1.10
C VAL A 108 3.54 5.25 2.26
N VAL A 109 2.29 5.04 2.65
CA VAL A 109 1.93 4.03 3.65
C VAL A 109 1.05 2.97 3.01
N PHE A 110 1.43 1.71 3.15
CA PHE A 110 0.64 0.54 2.80
C PHE A 110 0.22 -0.18 4.08
N MET A 111 -1.03 -0.01 4.50
CA MET A 111 -1.57 -0.83 5.59
C MET A 111 -2.11 -2.13 5.02
N ILE A 112 -1.65 -3.27 5.53
CA ILE A 112 -2.00 -4.57 4.98
C ILE A 112 -2.79 -5.39 5.99
N ALA A 113 -3.93 -5.90 5.54
CA ALA A 113 -4.71 -6.93 6.22
C ALA A 113 -4.58 -8.24 5.45
N PHE A 114 -4.26 -9.33 6.15
CA PHE A 114 -4.01 -10.63 5.55
C PHE A 114 -5.12 -11.63 5.86
N ASN A 115 -5.65 -12.27 4.81
CA ASN A 115 -6.46 -13.47 4.90
C ASN A 115 -5.62 -14.69 4.46
N LYS A 116 -5.74 -15.81 5.14
CA LYS A 116 -4.94 -17.01 4.85
C LYS A 116 -5.24 -17.66 3.51
N ILE A 117 -6.44 -17.45 2.97
CA ILE A 117 -6.95 -18.17 1.80
C ILE A 117 -6.74 -17.35 0.52
N ASP A 118 -7.00 -16.04 0.57
CA ASP A 118 -7.06 -15.19 -0.62
C ASP A 118 -5.76 -14.41 -0.93
N ASN A 119 -4.67 -14.76 -0.26
CA ASN A 119 -3.38 -14.06 -0.41
C ASN A 119 -2.45 -14.66 -1.48
N LYS A 120 -2.94 -15.53 -2.34
CA LYS A 120 -2.14 -16.33 -3.28
C LYS A 120 -1.21 -15.49 -4.17
N HIS A 121 -1.68 -14.35 -4.65
CA HIS A 121 -0.91 -13.48 -5.55
C HIS A 121 -0.34 -12.25 -4.83
N PHE A 122 -0.56 -12.15 -3.53
CA PHE A 122 -0.17 -11.00 -2.73
C PHE A 122 1.34 -10.81 -2.66
N HIS A 123 2.09 -11.89 -2.44
CA HIS A 123 3.53 -11.81 -2.19
C HIS A 123 4.30 -11.19 -3.38
N ALA A 124 4.03 -11.66 -4.59
CA ALA A 124 4.65 -11.12 -5.80
C ALA A 124 4.28 -9.64 -6.04
N LEU A 125 3.03 -9.28 -5.80
CA LEU A 125 2.58 -7.88 -5.87
C LEU A 125 3.28 -7.02 -4.82
N TYR A 126 3.35 -7.48 -3.59
CA TYR A 126 4.01 -6.79 -2.49
C TYR A 126 5.49 -6.49 -2.78
N GLU A 127 6.25 -7.49 -3.21
CA GLU A 127 7.67 -7.31 -3.57
C GLU A 127 7.84 -6.27 -4.68
N SER A 128 6.98 -6.33 -5.70
CA SER A 128 6.99 -5.36 -6.80
C SER A 128 6.70 -3.94 -6.32
N LEU A 129 5.72 -3.76 -5.42
CA LEU A 129 5.38 -2.45 -4.86
C LEU A 129 6.52 -1.89 -4.00
N VAL A 130 7.12 -2.71 -3.16
CA VAL A 130 8.25 -2.29 -2.31
C VAL A 130 9.42 -1.79 -3.15
N LEU A 131 9.75 -2.50 -4.23
CA LEU A 131 10.80 -2.08 -5.15
C LEU A 131 10.45 -0.78 -5.87
N LEU A 132 9.25 -0.68 -6.43
CA LEU A 132 8.81 0.51 -7.18
C LEU A 132 8.79 1.76 -6.31
N PHE A 133 8.21 1.70 -5.12
CA PHE A 133 8.04 2.89 -4.27
C PHE A 133 9.30 3.30 -3.52
N ASN A 134 10.41 2.63 -3.71
CA ASN A 134 11.74 3.08 -3.28
C ASN A 134 12.59 3.66 -4.43
N GLU A 135 12.09 3.64 -5.66
CA GLU A 135 12.70 4.34 -6.78
C GLU A 135 12.37 5.84 -6.73
N PRO A 136 13.39 6.74 -6.74
CA PRO A 136 13.15 8.19 -6.63
C PRO A 136 12.20 8.74 -7.69
N ILE A 137 12.27 8.22 -8.92
CA ILE A 137 11.41 8.68 -10.02
C ILE A 137 9.95 8.29 -9.76
N VAL A 138 9.69 7.11 -9.21
CA VAL A 138 8.33 6.66 -8.87
C VAL A 138 7.76 7.48 -7.72
N ILE A 139 8.55 7.76 -6.70
CA ILE A 139 8.14 8.64 -5.59
C ILE A 139 7.81 10.05 -6.11
N SER A 140 8.60 10.58 -7.02
CA SER A 140 8.34 11.90 -7.63
C SER A 140 7.01 11.92 -8.40
N GLU A 141 6.68 10.86 -9.13
CA GLU A 141 5.40 10.73 -9.85
C GLU A 141 4.23 10.55 -8.89
N ILE A 142 4.39 9.68 -7.88
CA ILE A 142 3.31 9.35 -6.95
C ILE A 142 2.89 10.55 -6.10
N LYS A 143 3.81 11.45 -5.77
CA LYS A 143 3.51 12.71 -5.07
C LYS A 143 2.55 13.62 -5.85
N LYS A 144 2.43 13.45 -7.16
CA LYS A 144 1.50 14.18 -8.03
C LYS A 144 0.15 13.48 -8.18
N CYS A 145 0.05 12.26 -7.69
CA CYS A 145 -1.17 11.44 -7.72
C CYS A 145 -2.28 12.10 -6.91
N LYS A 146 -3.46 12.23 -7.49
CA LYS A 146 -4.62 12.87 -6.85
C LYS A 146 -5.72 11.89 -6.46
N ASN A 147 -5.79 10.75 -7.13
CA ASN A 147 -6.85 9.77 -6.96
C ASN A 147 -6.34 8.34 -7.19
N PHE A 148 -7.20 7.38 -6.92
CA PHE A 148 -6.86 5.97 -7.02
C PHE A 148 -6.54 5.52 -8.47
N ASN A 149 -7.18 6.10 -9.47
CA ASN A 149 -6.88 5.79 -10.87
C ASN A 149 -5.48 6.25 -11.25
N ASP A 150 -5.08 7.45 -10.85
CA ASP A 150 -3.70 7.94 -11.05
C ASP A 150 -2.69 6.99 -10.41
N PHE A 151 -2.97 6.53 -9.19
CA PHE A 151 -2.12 5.56 -8.47
C PHE A 151 -1.96 4.26 -9.26
N LYS A 152 -3.05 3.68 -9.75
CA LYS A 152 -2.98 2.45 -10.55
C LYS A 152 -2.18 2.64 -11.83
N ASP A 153 -2.42 3.74 -12.53
CA ASP A 153 -1.73 4.05 -13.78
C ASP A 153 -0.22 4.19 -13.58
N ILE A 154 0.20 4.87 -12.52
CA ILE A 154 1.62 5.03 -12.17
C ILE A 154 2.25 3.67 -11.84
N VAL A 155 1.58 2.84 -11.05
CA VAL A 155 2.06 1.50 -10.69
C VAL A 155 2.22 0.63 -11.95
N ILE A 156 1.22 0.57 -12.81
CA ILE A 156 1.25 -0.25 -14.03
C ILE A 156 2.36 0.21 -14.96
N LYS A 157 2.44 1.51 -15.23
CA LYS A 157 3.45 2.09 -16.12
C LYS A 157 4.88 1.77 -15.64
N ASN A 158 5.16 1.97 -14.37
CA ASN A 158 6.49 1.75 -13.82
C ASN A 158 6.82 0.26 -13.68
N TYR A 159 5.85 -0.56 -13.30
CA TYR A 159 6.03 -2.01 -13.25
C TYR A 159 6.47 -2.58 -14.61
N LEU A 160 5.80 -2.19 -15.68
CA LEU A 160 6.17 -2.62 -17.04
C LEU A 160 7.57 -2.13 -17.41
N LYS A 161 7.88 -0.87 -17.16
CA LYS A 161 9.18 -0.27 -17.45
C LYS A 161 10.35 -0.95 -16.73
N PHE A 162 10.17 -1.32 -15.44
CA PHE A 162 11.23 -1.96 -14.65
C PHE A 162 11.40 -3.45 -14.96
N ASN A 163 10.36 -4.13 -15.46
CA ASN A 163 10.44 -5.54 -15.87
C ASN A 163 10.94 -5.74 -17.30
N GLU A 164 11.14 -4.68 -18.07
CA GLU A 164 11.79 -4.72 -19.39
C GLU A 164 13.32 -4.64 -19.31
N ARG A 165 13.88 -4.44 -18.12
CA ARG A 165 15.32 -4.42 -17.85
C ARG A 165 15.82 -5.79 -17.42
#